data_6d2233143cbebab8d60995eaff10ef4b
#
_entry.id   6d2233143cbebab8d60995eaff10ef4b
#
_cell.length_a   1.000
_cell.length_b   1.000
_cell.length_c   1.000
_cell.angle_alpha   90.00
_cell.angle_beta   90.00
_cell.angle_gamma   90.00
#
_symmetry.space_group_name_H-M   'P 1'
#
loop_
_entity.id
_entity.type
_entity.pdbx_description
1 polymer ?
#
loop_
_entity_poly.entity_id
_entity_poly.type
_entity_poly.pdbx_seq_one_letter_code
_entity_poly.pdbx_strand_id
1 'polypeptide(L)'
;MKLTKIVAAALALLCGSAILPKATVGAEEVLLDSGIDYTESTETLGNPGAGYSSGVAVNCKPNDTKVYNPTASLVVLFVDIGGFSSGANGTTDDSGNYTAGTDYDLDETFFTNFRKTLENCRKNGCTIGIRFRYDANGVRNPEPATFEQMCKHIEQIRKDGFLEDYKDIIAYVESGFVGCYGEQWGGKYCSLEDKAKLLDLLLDVVPDPIPVTVRTPNIFAKWVGIEESELGEYVLEPNSKASRVGLYNDGYMGSDSDLGTFHNRERDLKWLRQQTYTSYYGGEFSGNLDFAKQYDTYLPENAVPEMYYSHLSYINSNIFKLYQDYTFGKEYDVENVDNSAYYGETVFKFIRDHIGYRFVLRDSDLSESVEQNGILKVCTKIENTGFANPIMQQKAEIILEKDGNYIRTAVDANANQWYSCTTVSPEFDLKLPAGIEAGKWNVYLKLSTGENDISETNVRSIQFANHDTWNSALGANYLGSFSATESDKPQTDNDFYQINTEQELPHSDGSVY
;
A
#
# COMPACT_ATOMS: atom_id res chain seq x y z
N MET A 1 41.44 -2.71 1.96
CA MET A 1 41.72 -3.21 0.60
C MET A 1 40.68 -2.52 -0.30
N LYS A 2 41.05 -1.93 -1.42
CA LYS A 2 40.29 -0.92 -2.17
C LYS A 2 38.96 -1.49 -2.70
N LEU A 3 37.83 -0.89 -2.32
CA LEU A 3 36.54 -1.14 -2.94
C LEU A 3 36.50 -0.46 -4.32
N THR A 4 36.22 -1.26 -5.32
CA THR A 4 36.03 -0.84 -6.71
C THR A 4 34.62 -0.31 -6.88
N LYS A 5 34.49 0.92 -7.37
CA LYS A 5 33.21 1.55 -7.70
C LYS A 5 32.51 0.75 -8.80
N ILE A 6 31.30 0.26 -8.53
CA ILE A 6 30.38 -0.26 -9.55
C ILE A 6 29.51 0.92 -10.02
N VAL A 7 29.67 1.25 -11.29
CA VAL A 7 28.91 2.28 -12.00
C VAL A 7 27.50 1.74 -12.27
N ALA A 8 26.49 2.38 -11.71
CA ALA A 8 25.09 2.13 -12.07
C ALA A 8 24.84 2.69 -13.49
N ALA A 9 24.55 1.83 -14.44
CA ALA A 9 24.08 2.23 -15.77
C ALA A 9 22.58 2.49 -15.69
N ALA A 10 22.20 3.79 -15.72
CA ALA A 10 20.84 4.21 -15.92
C ALA A 10 20.42 3.91 -17.35
N LEU A 11 19.34 3.11 -17.53
CA LEU A 11 18.65 3.01 -18.83
C LEU A 11 17.83 4.31 -19.00
N ALA A 12 18.40 5.25 -19.76
CA ALA A 12 17.65 6.38 -20.29
C ALA A 12 16.84 5.89 -21.50
N LEU A 13 15.52 5.80 -21.38
CA LEU A 13 14.65 5.73 -22.56
C LEU A 13 14.73 7.09 -23.28
N LEU A 14 15.29 7.08 -24.48
CA LEU A 14 15.27 8.18 -25.41
C LEU A 14 13.83 8.38 -25.93
N CYS A 15 13.08 9.32 -25.32
CA CYS A 15 11.97 9.94 -26.00
C CYS A 15 12.52 10.99 -26.95
N GLY A 16 12.47 10.73 -28.25
CA GLY A 16 12.84 11.67 -29.29
C GLY A 16 11.86 12.84 -29.32
N SER A 17 12.28 14.01 -28.83
CA SER A 17 11.56 15.26 -28.99
C SER A 17 11.57 15.69 -30.45
N ALA A 18 10.44 15.52 -31.16
CA ALA A 18 10.18 16.22 -32.42
C ALA A 18 9.91 17.69 -32.10
N ILE A 19 10.81 18.58 -32.55
CA ILE A 19 10.61 20.02 -32.47
C ILE A 19 9.52 20.40 -33.48
N LEU A 20 8.31 20.67 -32.99
CA LEU A 20 7.25 21.35 -33.76
C LEU A 20 7.44 22.86 -33.67
N PRO A 21 7.16 23.64 -34.72
CA PRO A 21 7.38 25.07 -34.73
C PRO A 21 6.45 25.81 -33.76
N LYS A 22 7.02 26.70 -32.93
CA LYS A 22 6.29 27.63 -32.06
C LYS A 22 5.26 28.40 -32.86
N ALA A 23 3.97 28.18 -32.55
CA ALA A 23 2.91 29.08 -32.93
C ALA A 23 2.85 30.25 -31.93
N THR A 24 2.90 31.42 -32.49
CA THR A 24 2.55 32.78 -32.01
C THR A 24 2.11 33.01 -30.57
N VAL A 25 2.96 33.78 -29.84
CA VAL A 25 2.66 34.78 -28.81
C VAL A 25 1.22 34.80 -28.29
N GLY A 26 0.94 33.94 -27.29
CA GLY A 26 0.01 34.23 -26.21
C GLY A 26 0.81 34.89 -25.08
N ALA A 27 0.18 35.75 -24.30
CA ALA A 27 0.79 36.28 -23.09
C ALA A 27 1.37 35.13 -22.26
N GLU A 28 2.62 35.26 -21.78
CA GLU A 28 3.21 34.30 -20.85
C GLU A 28 2.23 34.18 -19.67
N GLU A 29 1.70 32.97 -19.48
CA GLU A 29 0.78 32.66 -18.39
C GLU A 29 1.61 32.72 -17.11
N VAL A 30 1.29 33.67 -16.22
CA VAL A 30 1.98 33.83 -14.94
C VAL A 30 1.43 32.80 -13.99
N LEU A 31 2.28 31.85 -13.56
CA LEU A 31 1.99 30.95 -12.45
C LEU A 31 2.43 31.63 -11.14
N LEU A 32 1.61 31.49 -10.10
CA LEU A 32 1.89 32.05 -8.78
C LEU A 32 2.30 30.96 -7.81
N ASP A 33 3.33 31.26 -6.99
CA ASP A 33 3.61 30.50 -5.78
C ASP A 33 2.39 30.53 -4.85
N SER A 34 1.96 29.37 -4.38
CA SER A 34 0.77 29.20 -3.53
C SER A 34 0.90 29.81 -2.13
N GLY A 35 2.12 30.17 -1.69
CA GLY A 35 2.41 30.62 -0.32
C GLY A 35 2.30 29.52 0.74
N ILE A 36 2.38 28.26 0.35
CA ILE A 36 2.34 27.09 1.23
C ILE A 36 3.72 26.91 1.92
N ASP A 37 3.71 26.39 3.15
CA ASP A 37 4.94 25.87 3.77
C ASP A 37 5.22 24.46 3.19
N TYR A 38 6.28 24.38 2.37
CA TYR A 38 6.70 23.14 1.73
C TYR A 38 7.62 22.28 2.60
N THR A 39 7.85 22.67 3.84
CA THR A 39 8.60 21.87 4.82
C THR A 39 7.82 20.64 5.22
N GLU A 40 8.50 19.51 5.34
CA GLU A 40 7.89 18.29 5.84
C GLU A 40 7.49 18.44 7.32
N SER A 41 6.23 18.10 7.63
CA SER A 41 5.72 17.98 8.99
C SER A 41 6.15 16.64 9.59
N THR A 42 6.48 16.61 10.88
CA THR A 42 6.75 15.36 11.61
C THR A 42 5.51 14.76 12.27
N GLU A 43 4.31 15.11 11.82
CA GLU A 43 3.07 14.51 12.27
C GLU A 43 2.96 13.06 11.81
N THR A 44 2.42 12.20 12.68
CA THR A 44 2.09 10.82 12.31
C THR A 44 0.78 10.80 11.52
N LEU A 45 0.85 10.35 10.28
CA LEU A 45 -0.31 10.25 9.39
C LEU A 45 -0.89 8.84 9.41
N GLY A 46 -2.22 8.75 9.39
CA GLY A 46 -2.95 7.48 9.29
C GLY A 46 -3.36 7.15 7.85
N ASN A 47 -2.46 7.28 6.89
CA ASN A 47 -2.75 7.03 5.48
C ASN A 47 -3.14 5.57 5.21
N PRO A 48 -4.05 5.29 4.25
CA PRO A 48 -4.56 3.96 3.99
C PRO A 48 -3.50 3.01 3.39
N GLY A 49 -3.61 1.72 3.72
CA GLY A 49 -2.80 0.67 3.10
C GLY A 49 -1.31 0.65 3.50
N ALA A 50 -0.90 1.37 4.52
CA ALA A 50 0.49 1.47 4.94
C ALA A 50 0.63 1.74 6.44
N GLY A 51 1.83 1.57 6.99
CA GLY A 51 2.15 1.96 8.37
C GLY A 51 2.06 0.82 9.37
N TYR A 52 1.76 1.14 10.63
CA TYR A 52 1.58 0.12 11.65
C TYR A 52 0.29 -0.65 11.45
N SER A 53 0.43 -1.99 11.38
CA SER A 53 -0.71 -2.90 11.35
C SER A 53 -1.20 -3.24 12.76
N SER A 54 -2.52 -3.29 12.91
CA SER A 54 -3.20 -3.77 14.11
C SER A 54 -3.75 -5.16 13.86
N GLY A 55 -3.27 -6.17 14.61
CA GLY A 55 -3.75 -7.55 14.49
C GLY A 55 -5.11 -7.74 15.16
N VAL A 56 -6.06 -8.38 14.46
CA VAL A 56 -7.36 -8.78 14.99
C VAL A 56 -7.58 -10.26 14.72
N ALA A 57 -7.67 -11.08 15.78
CA ALA A 57 -7.98 -12.50 15.68
C ALA A 57 -9.49 -12.70 15.51
N VAL A 58 -9.91 -13.11 14.32
CA VAL A 58 -11.31 -13.44 13.99
C VAL A 58 -11.58 -14.90 14.31
N ASN A 59 -12.20 -15.18 15.45
CA ASN A 59 -12.43 -16.53 15.92
C ASN A 59 -13.63 -17.19 15.19
N CYS A 60 -13.36 -18.30 14.50
CA CYS A 60 -14.32 -19.03 13.68
C CYS A 60 -14.42 -20.49 14.10
N LYS A 61 -15.65 -20.94 14.35
CA LYS A 61 -15.99 -22.35 14.63
C LYS A 61 -17.28 -22.70 13.90
N PRO A 62 -17.56 -23.99 13.66
CA PRO A 62 -18.85 -24.39 13.11
C PRO A 62 -20.01 -23.80 13.90
N ASN A 63 -20.87 -23.04 13.22
CA ASN A 63 -22.02 -22.30 13.77
C ASN A 63 -21.70 -21.22 14.82
N ASP A 64 -20.43 -20.81 14.99
CA ASP A 64 -20.01 -19.78 15.96
C ASP A 64 -18.81 -18.95 15.44
N THR A 65 -19.04 -18.09 14.46
CA THR A 65 -18.06 -17.08 14.01
C THR A 65 -18.39 -15.73 14.63
N LYS A 66 -17.40 -15.11 15.28
CA LYS A 66 -17.58 -13.80 15.90
C LYS A 66 -17.53 -12.67 14.87
N VAL A 67 -18.26 -11.58 15.14
CA VAL A 67 -18.22 -10.34 14.35
C VAL A 67 -17.36 -9.32 15.09
N TYR A 68 -16.47 -8.64 14.37
CA TYR A 68 -15.55 -7.63 14.91
C TYR A 68 -15.81 -6.25 14.28
N ASN A 69 -15.33 -5.21 14.97
CA ASN A 69 -15.48 -3.82 14.52
C ASN A 69 -14.13 -3.07 14.63
N PRO A 70 -13.11 -3.41 13.82
CA PRO A 70 -11.82 -2.74 13.84
C PRO A 70 -11.92 -1.27 13.42
N THR A 71 -10.98 -0.43 13.89
CA THR A 71 -10.97 1.03 13.61
C THR A 71 -9.58 1.57 13.23
N ALA A 72 -8.54 0.72 13.22
CA ALA A 72 -7.20 1.14 12.76
C ALA A 72 -7.19 1.33 11.24
N SER A 73 -6.34 2.24 10.74
CA SER A 73 -6.19 2.49 9.30
C SER A 73 -5.72 1.26 8.52
N LEU A 74 -4.81 0.47 9.10
CA LEU A 74 -4.39 -0.83 8.57
C LEU A 74 -4.60 -1.93 9.61
N VAL A 75 -5.36 -2.96 9.25
CA VAL A 75 -5.71 -4.09 10.11
C VAL A 75 -5.28 -5.40 9.46
N VAL A 76 -4.59 -6.26 10.21
CA VAL A 76 -4.38 -7.65 9.78
C VAL A 76 -5.45 -8.52 10.44
N LEU A 77 -6.34 -9.08 9.64
CA LEU A 77 -7.35 -10.04 10.09
C LEU A 77 -6.73 -11.45 10.10
N PHE A 78 -6.40 -11.94 11.28
CA PHE A 78 -6.04 -13.34 11.49
C PHE A 78 -7.33 -14.16 11.60
N VAL A 79 -7.73 -14.81 10.52
CA VAL A 79 -8.99 -15.56 10.44
C VAL A 79 -8.74 -16.98 10.93
N ASP A 80 -9.07 -17.21 12.21
CA ASP A 80 -8.81 -18.47 12.92
C ASP A 80 -9.87 -19.51 12.58
N ILE A 81 -9.64 -20.29 11.52
CA ILE A 81 -10.54 -21.35 11.03
C ILE A 81 -10.20 -22.76 11.57
N GLY A 82 -9.39 -22.84 12.63
CA GLY A 82 -9.03 -24.10 13.26
C GLY A 82 -10.22 -24.95 13.73
N GLY A 83 -11.35 -24.31 14.07
CA GLY A 83 -12.58 -25.01 14.39
C GLY A 83 -13.12 -25.92 13.28
N PHE A 84 -12.71 -25.69 12.02
CA PHE A 84 -13.10 -26.48 10.85
C PHE A 84 -12.05 -27.54 10.45
N SER A 85 -10.98 -27.69 11.24
CA SER A 85 -9.85 -28.59 10.94
C SER A 85 -9.68 -29.65 12.01
N SER A 86 -9.62 -30.93 11.61
CA SER A 86 -9.37 -32.05 12.51
C SER A 86 -8.00 -31.98 13.22
N GLY A 87 -7.02 -31.29 12.63
CA GLY A 87 -5.71 -31.06 13.24
C GLY A 87 -5.73 -30.06 14.38
N ALA A 88 -6.71 -29.13 14.42
CA ALA A 88 -6.77 -28.06 15.41
C ALA A 88 -7.94 -28.22 16.42
N ASN A 89 -9.06 -28.86 16.04
CA ASN A 89 -10.25 -28.98 16.88
C ASN A 89 -10.33 -30.30 17.68
N GLY A 90 -9.24 -31.06 17.74
CA GLY A 90 -9.14 -32.26 18.54
C GLY A 90 -8.98 -31.99 20.03
N THR A 91 -8.76 -33.06 20.80
CA THR A 91 -8.57 -33.01 22.24
C THR A 91 -7.23 -33.59 22.67
N THR A 92 -6.63 -33.02 23.70
CA THR A 92 -5.43 -33.56 24.33
C THR A 92 -5.82 -34.13 25.68
N ASP A 93 -5.46 -35.41 25.95
CA ASP A 93 -5.68 -36.05 27.24
C ASP A 93 -4.69 -35.57 28.33
N ASP A 94 -4.96 -35.99 29.59
CA ASP A 94 -4.07 -35.62 30.72
C ASP A 94 -2.64 -36.16 30.60
N SER A 95 -2.39 -37.11 29.71
CA SER A 95 -1.07 -37.67 29.40
C SER A 95 -0.36 -36.95 28.25
N GLY A 96 -1.00 -35.95 27.65
CA GLY A 96 -0.48 -35.18 26.53
C GLY A 96 -0.69 -35.83 25.15
N ASN A 97 -1.47 -36.90 25.05
CA ASN A 97 -1.78 -37.50 23.75
C ASN A 97 -2.88 -36.74 23.04
N TYR A 98 -2.61 -36.31 21.81
CA TYR A 98 -3.57 -35.64 20.96
C TYR A 98 -4.45 -36.64 20.19
N THR A 99 -5.78 -36.49 20.31
CA THR A 99 -6.75 -37.18 19.47
C THR A 99 -7.31 -36.17 18.46
N ALA A 100 -7.13 -36.46 17.15
CA ALA A 100 -7.64 -35.62 16.08
C ALA A 100 -9.15 -35.42 16.18
N GLY A 101 -9.59 -34.22 15.85
CA GLY A 101 -11.01 -33.87 15.77
C GLY A 101 -11.66 -34.28 14.45
N THR A 102 -12.55 -33.44 13.95
CA THR A 102 -13.31 -33.68 12.71
C THR A 102 -13.11 -32.51 11.75
N ASP A 103 -12.89 -32.80 10.47
CA ASP A 103 -12.90 -31.80 9.40
C ASP A 103 -14.34 -31.40 9.07
N TYR A 104 -14.58 -30.10 9.00
CA TYR A 104 -15.86 -29.51 8.60
C TYR A 104 -15.67 -28.59 7.41
N ASP A 105 -16.70 -28.45 6.60
CA ASP A 105 -16.77 -27.37 5.60
C ASP A 105 -16.97 -26.02 6.29
N LEU A 106 -16.49 -24.93 5.70
CA LEU A 106 -16.86 -23.59 6.12
C LEU A 106 -18.37 -23.39 5.94
N ASP A 107 -19.05 -22.90 6.97
CA ASP A 107 -20.50 -22.83 7.01
C ASP A 107 -21.07 -21.43 6.73
N GLU A 108 -22.39 -21.35 6.59
CA GLU A 108 -23.09 -20.09 6.33
C GLU A 108 -22.86 -19.04 7.44
N THR A 109 -22.71 -19.49 8.69
CA THR A 109 -22.44 -18.61 9.83
C THR A 109 -21.07 -17.95 9.68
N PHE A 110 -20.05 -18.71 9.22
CA PHE A 110 -18.74 -18.17 8.91
C PHE A 110 -18.85 -17.07 7.85
N PHE A 111 -19.42 -17.35 6.69
CA PHE A 111 -19.49 -16.38 5.59
C PHE A 111 -20.32 -15.15 5.98
N THR A 112 -21.48 -15.34 6.58
CA THR A 112 -22.36 -14.23 6.99
C THR A 112 -21.68 -13.30 8.00
N ASN A 113 -21.02 -13.84 9.02
CA ASN A 113 -20.44 -13.03 10.09
C ASN A 113 -19.07 -12.46 9.71
N PHE A 114 -18.30 -13.14 8.87
CA PHE A 114 -17.07 -12.58 8.33
C PHE A 114 -17.37 -11.39 7.40
N ARG A 115 -18.38 -11.49 6.53
CA ARG A 115 -18.86 -10.35 5.71
C ARG A 115 -19.28 -9.14 6.57
N LYS A 116 -19.93 -9.36 7.71
CA LYS A 116 -20.25 -8.26 8.66
C LYS A 116 -18.98 -7.62 9.24
N THR A 117 -17.95 -8.40 9.52
CA THR A 117 -16.65 -7.87 9.95
C THR A 117 -16.01 -7.03 8.85
N LEU A 118 -16.02 -7.49 7.60
CA LEU A 118 -15.51 -6.73 6.44
C LEU A 118 -16.28 -5.44 6.21
N GLU A 119 -17.61 -5.48 6.34
CA GLU A 119 -18.47 -4.29 6.25
C GLU A 119 -18.15 -3.27 7.35
N ASN A 120 -17.91 -3.71 8.57
CA ASN A 120 -17.46 -2.84 9.66
C ASN A 120 -16.10 -2.21 9.35
N CYS A 121 -15.13 -2.99 8.80
CA CYS A 121 -13.84 -2.46 8.35
C CYS A 121 -14.03 -1.38 7.28
N ARG A 122 -14.85 -1.64 6.25
CA ARG A 122 -15.14 -0.67 5.18
C ARG A 122 -15.74 0.61 5.73
N LYS A 123 -16.76 0.50 6.58
CA LYS A 123 -17.43 1.63 7.21
C LYS A 123 -16.49 2.48 8.07
N ASN A 124 -15.56 1.84 8.77
CA ASN A 124 -14.60 2.52 9.63
C ASN A 124 -13.37 3.05 8.86
N GLY A 125 -13.31 2.89 7.54
CA GLY A 125 -12.19 3.35 6.72
C GLY A 125 -10.92 2.50 6.80
N CYS A 126 -11.01 1.27 7.35
CA CYS A 126 -9.87 0.38 7.42
C CYS A 126 -9.47 -0.11 6.03
N THR A 127 -8.16 -0.28 5.81
CA THR A 127 -7.60 -1.20 4.82
C THR A 127 -7.14 -2.46 5.54
N ILE A 128 -7.22 -3.62 4.88
CA ILE A 128 -7.01 -4.89 5.56
C ILE A 128 -6.03 -5.81 4.84
N GLY A 129 -5.12 -6.44 5.61
CA GLY A 129 -4.46 -7.69 5.25
C GLY A 129 -5.27 -8.88 5.79
N ILE A 130 -5.26 -10.00 5.11
CA ILE A 130 -6.00 -11.20 5.55
C ILE A 130 -5.03 -12.39 5.62
N ARG A 131 -4.98 -13.07 6.78
CA ARG A 131 -4.33 -14.36 6.97
C ARG A 131 -5.34 -15.38 7.47
N PHE A 132 -5.69 -16.36 6.65
CA PHE A 132 -6.43 -17.55 7.14
C PHE A 132 -5.45 -18.51 7.79
N ARG A 133 -5.79 -19.02 8.97
CA ARG A 133 -4.93 -19.97 9.68
C ARG A 133 -5.74 -20.98 10.47
N TYR A 134 -5.23 -22.20 10.59
CA TYR A 134 -5.85 -23.24 11.41
C TYR A 134 -5.37 -23.21 12.87
N ASP A 135 -4.29 -22.50 13.15
CA ASP A 135 -3.73 -22.41 14.49
C ASP A 135 -3.37 -20.97 14.88
N ALA A 136 -3.72 -20.62 16.12
CA ALA A 136 -3.40 -19.34 16.74
C ALA A 136 -2.44 -19.46 17.94
N ASN A 137 -1.99 -20.68 18.30
CA ASN A 137 -1.34 -20.98 19.57
C ASN A 137 0.00 -21.73 19.44
N GLY A 138 0.52 -21.91 18.23
CA GLY A 138 1.75 -22.65 17.97
C GLY A 138 1.60 -24.18 18.01
N VAL A 139 0.38 -24.68 17.82
CA VAL A 139 0.10 -26.10 17.75
C VAL A 139 0.62 -26.69 16.44
N ARG A 140 1.34 -27.81 16.51
CA ARG A 140 1.87 -28.50 15.32
C ARG A 140 0.79 -29.28 14.57
N ASN A 141 0.92 -29.35 13.25
CA ASN A 141 0.02 -30.06 12.33
C ASN A 141 -1.46 -29.65 12.48
N PRO A 142 -1.77 -28.33 12.47
CA PRO A 142 -3.13 -27.85 12.73
C PRO A 142 -4.08 -28.04 11.54
N GLU A 143 -3.56 -28.45 10.39
CA GLU A 143 -4.29 -28.53 9.14
C GLU A 143 -5.30 -29.68 9.13
N PRO A 144 -6.28 -29.64 8.21
CA PRO A 144 -7.18 -30.76 7.92
C PRO A 144 -6.44 -32.08 7.63
N ALA A 145 -7.14 -33.18 7.71
CA ALA A 145 -6.57 -34.51 7.48
C ALA A 145 -5.92 -34.64 6.10
N THR A 146 -6.50 -33.97 5.09
CA THR A 146 -5.99 -33.98 3.70
C THR A 146 -5.79 -32.58 3.14
N PHE A 147 -4.85 -32.45 2.18
CA PHE A 147 -4.64 -31.21 1.45
C PHE A 147 -5.88 -30.81 0.62
N GLU A 148 -6.63 -31.79 0.11
CA GLU A 148 -7.86 -31.57 -0.63
C GLU A 148 -8.94 -30.87 0.22
N GLN A 149 -9.02 -31.17 1.53
CA GLN A 149 -9.96 -30.47 2.42
C GLN A 149 -9.55 -29.00 2.59
N MET A 150 -8.26 -28.70 2.67
CA MET A 150 -7.75 -27.32 2.67
C MET A 150 -8.09 -26.61 1.36
N CYS A 151 -7.86 -27.26 0.21
CA CYS A 151 -8.25 -26.72 -1.09
C CYS A 151 -9.77 -26.45 -1.16
N LYS A 152 -10.59 -27.32 -0.53
CA LYS A 152 -12.03 -27.12 -0.47
C LYS A 152 -12.42 -25.87 0.32
N HIS A 153 -11.77 -25.60 1.45
CA HIS A 153 -11.98 -24.33 2.20
C HIS A 153 -11.66 -23.11 1.34
N ILE A 154 -10.54 -23.12 0.62
CA ILE A 154 -10.14 -22.04 -0.28
C ILE A 154 -11.15 -21.87 -1.42
N GLU A 155 -11.63 -22.97 -2.00
CA GLU A 155 -12.66 -22.94 -3.03
C GLU A 155 -14.03 -22.44 -2.50
N GLN A 156 -14.37 -22.72 -1.23
CA GLN A 156 -15.56 -22.18 -0.59
C GLN A 156 -15.44 -20.65 -0.41
N ILE A 157 -14.24 -20.15 -0.04
CA ILE A 157 -13.94 -18.71 0.02
C ILE A 157 -14.12 -18.08 -1.37
N ARG A 158 -13.58 -18.69 -2.41
CA ARG A 158 -13.76 -18.23 -3.80
C ARG A 158 -15.23 -18.16 -4.20
N LYS A 159 -16.01 -19.20 -3.89
CA LYS A 159 -17.43 -19.28 -4.26
C LYS A 159 -18.31 -18.30 -3.51
N ASP A 160 -18.00 -17.96 -2.27
CA ASP A 160 -18.71 -16.94 -1.54
C ASP A 160 -18.52 -15.56 -2.20
N GLY A 161 -17.32 -15.24 -2.70
CA GLY A 161 -17.03 -14.04 -3.46
C GLY A 161 -16.68 -12.80 -2.62
N PHE A 162 -16.57 -12.91 -1.29
CA PHE A 162 -16.28 -11.74 -0.46
C PHE A 162 -14.92 -11.07 -0.79
N LEU A 163 -13.95 -11.82 -1.32
CA LEU A 163 -12.66 -11.21 -1.75
C LEU A 163 -12.88 -10.22 -2.90
N GLU A 164 -13.79 -10.51 -3.82
CA GLU A 164 -14.17 -9.59 -4.91
C GLU A 164 -15.03 -8.44 -4.37
N ASP A 165 -16.04 -8.75 -3.55
CA ASP A 165 -16.99 -7.75 -3.05
C ASP A 165 -16.34 -6.68 -2.14
N TYR A 166 -15.20 -7.02 -1.52
CA TYR A 166 -14.46 -6.14 -0.60
C TYR A 166 -13.04 -5.81 -1.09
N LYS A 167 -12.74 -5.99 -2.38
CA LYS A 167 -11.41 -5.72 -2.95
C LYS A 167 -10.97 -4.26 -2.78
N ASP A 168 -11.92 -3.33 -2.63
CA ASP A 168 -11.67 -1.91 -2.36
C ASP A 168 -10.97 -1.64 -1.02
N ILE A 169 -11.07 -2.57 -0.05
CA ILE A 169 -10.42 -2.44 1.26
C ILE A 169 -9.33 -3.47 1.50
N ILE A 170 -9.23 -4.52 0.67
CA ILE A 170 -8.23 -5.58 0.86
C ILE A 170 -6.90 -5.15 0.24
N ALA A 171 -5.91 -4.91 1.09
CA ALA A 171 -4.56 -4.54 0.69
C ALA A 171 -3.75 -5.75 0.18
N TYR A 172 -3.83 -6.89 0.89
CA TYR A 172 -3.13 -8.13 0.53
C TYR A 172 -3.76 -9.35 1.23
N VAL A 173 -3.44 -10.53 0.71
CA VAL A 173 -3.76 -11.82 1.34
C VAL A 173 -2.45 -12.57 1.61
N GLU A 174 -2.20 -12.95 2.85
CA GLU A 174 -1.03 -13.76 3.20
C GLU A 174 -1.32 -15.24 2.90
N SER A 175 -0.33 -15.94 2.35
CA SER A 175 -0.44 -17.38 2.05
C SER A 175 -0.36 -18.23 3.34
N GLY A 176 -1.21 -17.91 4.30
CA GLY A 176 -1.34 -18.59 5.58
C GLY A 176 -1.73 -20.07 5.43
N PHE A 177 -2.84 -20.51 6.00
CA PHE A 177 -3.40 -21.87 5.98
C PHE A 177 -2.50 -22.99 6.53
N VAL A 178 -1.18 -22.91 6.39
CA VAL A 178 -0.23 -23.98 6.70
C VAL A 178 0.61 -23.65 7.93
N GLY A 179 0.71 -24.61 8.85
CA GLY A 179 1.63 -24.58 9.99
C GLY A 179 1.16 -23.77 11.19
N CYS A 180 2.05 -23.69 12.15
CA CYS A 180 1.84 -22.92 13.37
C CYS A 180 1.59 -21.46 13.00
N TYR A 181 0.57 -20.83 13.58
CA TYR A 181 0.17 -19.44 13.35
C TYR A 181 -0.13 -19.06 11.88
N GLY A 182 -0.18 -20.05 10.96
CA GLY A 182 -0.20 -19.78 9.52
C GLY A 182 1.12 -19.26 8.96
N GLU A 183 2.24 -19.53 9.64
CA GLU A 183 3.59 -19.09 9.26
C GLU A 183 4.37 -20.13 8.47
N GLN A 184 3.70 -21.17 8.00
CA GLN A 184 4.23 -22.20 7.10
C GLN A 184 5.40 -23.04 7.68
N TRP A 185 5.42 -23.23 9.00
CA TRP A 185 6.30 -24.16 9.70
C TRP A 185 5.53 -25.02 10.70
N GLY A 186 6.05 -26.22 11.01
CA GLY A 186 5.45 -27.11 12.01
C GLY A 186 4.13 -27.76 11.61
N GLY A 187 3.72 -27.67 10.36
CA GLY A 187 2.51 -28.24 9.80
C GLY A 187 2.74 -29.49 8.94
N LYS A 188 1.65 -30.16 8.53
CA LYS A 188 1.68 -31.33 7.65
C LYS A 188 2.11 -30.98 6.22
N TYR A 189 1.70 -29.81 5.71
CA TYR A 189 1.89 -29.40 4.33
C TYR A 189 2.96 -28.31 4.20
N CYS A 190 4.00 -28.41 5.04
CA CYS A 190 5.13 -27.47 5.06
C CYS A 190 6.23 -27.79 4.04
N SER A 191 6.05 -28.81 3.17
CA SER A 191 6.97 -29.03 2.06
C SER A 191 6.98 -27.84 1.10
N LEU A 192 8.13 -27.55 0.48
CA LEU A 192 8.23 -26.45 -0.49
C LEU A 192 7.29 -26.65 -1.69
N GLU A 193 7.06 -27.91 -2.08
CA GLU A 193 6.11 -28.33 -3.10
C GLU A 193 4.67 -27.94 -2.74
N ASP A 194 4.23 -28.24 -1.51
CA ASP A 194 2.87 -27.96 -1.07
C ASP A 194 2.64 -26.45 -0.89
N LYS A 195 3.65 -25.71 -0.39
CA LYS A 195 3.59 -24.24 -0.29
C LYS A 195 3.50 -23.57 -1.68
N ALA A 196 4.24 -24.07 -2.68
CA ALA A 196 4.15 -23.56 -4.05
C ALA A 196 2.78 -23.85 -4.68
N LYS A 197 2.18 -25.04 -4.43
CA LYS A 197 0.81 -25.34 -4.86
C LYS A 197 -0.22 -24.43 -4.18
N LEU A 198 -0.03 -24.15 -2.88
CA LEU A 198 -0.89 -23.23 -2.15
C LEU A 198 -0.81 -21.82 -2.73
N LEU A 199 0.39 -21.32 -3.03
CA LEU A 199 0.59 -20.02 -3.66
C LEU A 199 -0.14 -19.94 -5.00
N ASP A 200 0.03 -20.95 -5.86
CA ASP A 200 -0.64 -20.99 -7.17
C ASP A 200 -2.16 -20.93 -7.03
N LEU A 201 -2.72 -21.75 -6.13
CA LEU A 201 -4.16 -21.76 -5.84
C LEU A 201 -4.65 -20.40 -5.32
N LEU A 202 -3.91 -19.76 -4.41
CA LEU A 202 -4.32 -18.46 -3.86
C LEU A 202 -4.25 -17.36 -4.91
N LEU A 203 -3.24 -17.37 -5.79
CA LEU A 203 -3.16 -16.42 -6.91
C LEU A 203 -4.29 -16.59 -7.94
N ASP A 204 -4.91 -17.79 -8.02
CA ASP A 204 -6.11 -18.04 -8.84
C ASP A 204 -7.41 -17.63 -8.16
N VAL A 205 -7.44 -17.62 -6.83
CA VAL A 205 -8.65 -17.36 -6.03
C VAL A 205 -8.75 -15.90 -5.61
N VAL A 206 -7.62 -15.28 -5.28
CA VAL A 206 -7.56 -13.87 -4.88
C VAL A 206 -7.68 -12.99 -6.12
N PRO A 207 -8.68 -12.09 -6.18
CA PRO A 207 -8.92 -11.23 -7.35
C PRO A 207 -7.72 -10.31 -7.67
N ASP A 208 -7.51 -10.05 -8.97
CA ASP A 208 -6.61 -8.97 -9.41
C ASP A 208 -7.20 -7.61 -8.99
N PRO A 209 -6.36 -6.65 -8.58
CA PRO A 209 -4.88 -6.71 -8.47
C PRO A 209 -4.37 -7.06 -7.05
N ILE A 210 -5.21 -7.64 -6.17
CA ILE A 210 -4.83 -7.89 -4.77
C ILE A 210 -3.58 -8.78 -4.69
N PRO A 211 -2.49 -8.35 -4.03
CA PRO A 211 -1.30 -9.15 -3.82
C PRO A 211 -1.52 -10.36 -2.92
N VAL A 212 -0.73 -11.42 -3.16
CA VAL A 212 -0.60 -12.58 -2.29
C VAL A 212 0.83 -12.63 -1.76
N THR A 213 1.01 -12.64 -0.44
CA THR A 213 2.35 -12.64 0.16
C THR A 213 2.74 -14.04 0.63
N VAL A 214 4.02 -14.40 0.43
CA VAL A 214 4.61 -15.66 0.88
C VAL A 214 5.46 -15.48 2.14
N ARG A 215 5.73 -16.56 2.88
CA ARG A 215 6.51 -16.49 4.11
C ARG A 215 8.02 -16.44 3.88
N THR A 216 8.50 -17.04 2.79
CA THR A 216 9.93 -17.10 2.44
C THR A 216 10.10 -17.01 0.92
N PRO A 217 11.18 -16.36 0.42
CA PRO A 217 11.41 -16.17 -1.03
C PRO A 217 11.57 -17.48 -1.83
N ASN A 218 12.07 -18.55 -1.21
CA ASN A 218 12.24 -19.84 -1.88
C ASN A 218 10.91 -20.49 -2.31
N ILE A 219 9.78 -20.09 -1.70
CA ILE A 219 8.44 -20.52 -2.14
C ILE A 219 8.16 -19.97 -3.54
N PHE A 220 8.49 -18.69 -3.76
CA PHE A 220 8.38 -18.07 -5.07
C PHE A 220 9.28 -18.77 -6.10
N ALA A 221 10.58 -19.01 -5.77
CA ALA A 221 11.50 -19.71 -6.66
C ALA A 221 10.94 -21.09 -7.09
N LYS A 222 10.44 -21.86 -6.12
CA LYS A 222 9.81 -23.16 -6.38
C LYS A 222 8.58 -23.04 -7.28
N TRP A 223 7.75 -22.03 -7.05
CA TRP A 223 6.53 -21.81 -7.83
C TRP A 223 6.81 -21.43 -9.28
N VAL A 224 7.77 -20.53 -9.54
CA VAL A 224 8.15 -20.16 -10.93
C VAL A 224 9.06 -21.18 -11.59
N GLY A 225 9.56 -22.18 -10.85
CA GLY A 225 10.37 -23.29 -11.38
C GLY A 225 11.84 -22.95 -11.62
N ILE A 226 12.42 -22.05 -10.80
CA ILE A 226 13.86 -21.75 -10.79
C ILE A 226 14.52 -22.30 -9.53
N GLU A 227 15.83 -22.42 -9.55
CA GLU A 227 16.60 -22.70 -8.34
C GLU A 227 16.63 -21.48 -7.44
N GLU A 228 16.64 -21.71 -6.11
CA GLU A 228 16.67 -20.61 -5.14
C GLU A 228 17.88 -19.68 -5.34
N SER A 229 19.01 -20.22 -5.80
CA SER A 229 20.23 -19.44 -6.09
C SER A 229 20.04 -18.42 -7.23
N GLU A 230 19.04 -18.59 -8.08
CA GLU A 230 18.72 -17.72 -9.22
C GLU A 230 17.79 -16.55 -8.88
N LEU A 231 17.22 -16.51 -7.67
CA LEU A 231 16.29 -15.46 -7.24
C LEU A 231 16.81 -14.03 -7.45
N GLY A 232 18.08 -13.79 -7.15
CA GLY A 232 18.69 -12.45 -7.29
C GLY A 232 18.87 -11.97 -8.73
N GLU A 233 18.77 -12.88 -9.70
CA GLU A 233 18.87 -12.61 -11.13
C GLU A 233 17.51 -12.76 -11.85
N TYR A 234 16.46 -13.13 -11.11
CA TYR A 234 15.10 -13.21 -11.67
C TYR A 234 14.65 -11.83 -12.13
N VAL A 235 14.08 -11.76 -13.33
CA VAL A 235 13.54 -10.53 -13.90
C VAL A 235 12.02 -10.61 -13.86
N LEU A 236 11.40 -9.72 -13.08
CA LEU A 236 9.96 -9.68 -12.94
C LEU A 236 9.31 -9.03 -14.16
N GLU A 237 8.38 -9.76 -14.80
CA GLU A 237 7.56 -9.20 -15.87
C GLU A 237 6.43 -8.34 -15.27
N PRO A 238 6.30 -7.06 -15.66
CA PRO A 238 5.21 -6.20 -15.21
C PRO A 238 3.82 -6.78 -15.52
N ASN A 239 2.86 -6.58 -14.62
CA ASN A 239 1.48 -7.04 -14.75
C ASN A 239 1.32 -8.57 -14.95
N SER A 240 2.35 -9.34 -14.62
CA SER A 240 2.27 -10.79 -14.61
C SER A 240 1.64 -11.30 -13.30
N LYS A 241 1.20 -12.56 -13.27
CA LYS A 241 0.77 -13.23 -12.03
C LYS A 241 1.87 -13.17 -10.96
N ALA A 242 3.15 -13.23 -11.37
CA ALA A 242 4.31 -13.14 -10.49
C ALA A 242 4.48 -11.75 -9.83
N SER A 243 4.05 -10.68 -10.48
CA SER A 243 4.14 -9.31 -9.92
C SER A 243 3.20 -9.06 -8.74
N ARG A 244 2.26 -9.97 -8.49
CA ARG A 244 1.35 -9.94 -7.34
C ARG A 244 1.93 -10.61 -6.09
N VAL A 245 3.10 -11.25 -6.18
CA VAL A 245 3.68 -11.97 -5.05
C VAL A 245 4.54 -11.04 -4.21
N GLY A 246 4.20 -10.90 -2.94
CA GLY A 246 4.97 -10.16 -1.93
C GLY A 246 5.51 -11.08 -0.84
N LEU A 247 5.90 -10.48 0.28
CA LEU A 247 6.49 -11.21 1.42
C LEU A 247 5.87 -10.76 2.74
N TYR A 248 5.45 -11.71 3.60
CA TYR A 248 5.20 -11.44 5.01
C TYR A 248 6.30 -12.05 5.88
N ASN A 249 6.92 -11.21 6.70
CA ASN A 249 8.12 -11.53 7.45
C ASN A 249 7.86 -11.50 8.96
N ASP A 250 7.44 -12.64 9.52
CA ASP A 250 7.15 -12.73 10.96
C ASP A 250 8.41 -12.91 11.84
N GLY A 251 9.57 -12.69 11.28
CA GLY A 251 10.86 -12.67 11.96
C GLY A 251 11.64 -11.37 11.78
N TYR A 252 10.96 -10.30 11.33
CA TYR A 252 11.57 -9.04 10.90
C TYR A 252 12.56 -8.49 11.92
N MET A 253 13.81 -8.25 11.49
CA MET A 253 14.93 -7.76 12.31
C MET A 253 15.24 -8.62 13.55
N GLY A 254 14.72 -9.84 13.64
CA GLY A 254 14.95 -10.73 14.78
C GLY A 254 16.31 -11.42 14.78
N SER A 255 16.99 -11.50 13.62
CA SER A 255 18.34 -12.03 13.42
C SER A 255 18.87 -11.59 12.05
N ASP A 256 20.08 -12.01 11.68
CA ASP A 256 20.68 -11.79 10.35
C ASP A 256 19.89 -12.44 9.20
N SER A 257 19.10 -13.48 9.49
CA SER A 257 18.22 -14.16 8.53
C SER A 257 16.73 -13.86 8.76
N ASP A 258 16.38 -12.90 9.61
CA ASP A 258 15.02 -12.66 10.06
C ASP A 258 14.32 -13.95 10.53
N LEU A 259 14.99 -14.65 11.47
CA LEU A 259 14.54 -15.92 12.02
C LEU A 259 14.23 -16.99 10.95
N GLY A 260 15.00 -16.98 9.84
CA GLY A 260 14.89 -17.95 8.75
C GLY A 260 13.95 -17.53 7.60
N THR A 261 13.53 -16.27 7.56
CA THR A 261 12.81 -15.72 6.38
C THR A 261 13.74 -15.66 5.18
N PHE A 262 14.95 -15.15 5.36
CA PHE A 262 15.98 -15.06 4.32
C PHE A 262 17.01 -16.18 4.48
N HIS A 263 17.21 -16.96 3.44
CA HIS A 263 18.30 -17.94 3.38
C HIS A 263 19.61 -17.30 2.91
N ASN A 264 19.52 -16.31 2.04
CA ASN A 264 20.62 -15.43 1.64
C ASN A 264 20.07 -14.01 1.54
N ARG A 265 20.33 -13.19 2.55
CA ARG A 265 19.71 -11.86 2.68
C ARG A 265 19.95 -10.98 1.45
N GLU A 266 21.19 -10.89 0.94
CA GLU A 266 21.49 -10.04 -0.21
C GLU A 266 20.72 -10.47 -1.47
N ARG A 267 20.74 -11.76 -1.80
CA ARG A 267 20.04 -12.33 -2.95
C ARG A 267 18.53 -12.15 -2.81
N ASP A 268 18.00 -12.47 -1.64
CA ASP A 268 16.56 -12.48 -1.38
C ASP A 268 15.98 -11.05 -1.35
N LEU A 269 16.75 -10.08 -0.87
CA LEU A 269 16.39 -8.66 -0.94
C LEU A 269 16.42 -8.11 -2.37
N LYS A 270 17.30 -8.59 -3.26
CA LYS A 270 17.27 -8.21 -4.69
C LYS A 270 15.98 -8.66 -5.36
N TRP A 271 15.54 -9.88 -5.08
CA TRP A 271 14.24 -10.38 -5.53
C TRP A 271 13.11 -9.54 -4.94
N LEU A 272 13.10 -9.36 -3.63
CA LEU A 272 12.04 -8.64 -2.91
C LEU A 272 11.85 -7.22 -3.45
N ARG A 273 12.94 -6.49 -3.70
CA ARG A 273 12.90 -5.13 -4.24
C ARG A 273 12.09 -5.03 -5.54
N GLN A 274 12.16 -6.02 -6.42
CA GLN A 274 11.38 -6.02 -7.66
C GLN A 274 9.89 -6.25 -7.38
N GLN A 275 9.56 -7.16 -6.45
CA GLN A 275 8.18 -7.49 -6.08
C GLN A 275 7.46 -6.30 -5.44
N THR A 276 8.16 -5.54 -4.62
CA THR A 276 7.58 -4.49 -3.77
C THR A 276 7.23 -3.18 -4.46
N TYR A 277 7.48 -3.06 -5.76
CA TYR A 277 6.88 -2.01 -6.58
C TYR A 277 5.39 -2.24 -6.85
N THR A 278 4.92 -3.48 -6.81
CA THR A 278 3.55 -3.88 -7.14
C THR A 278 2.90 -4.78 -6.09
N SER A 279 3.64 -5.16 -5.04
CA SER A 279 3.16 -6.03 -3.97
C SER A 279 3.63 -5.56 -2.59
N TYR A 280 3.08 -6.12 -1.53
CA TYR A 280 3.36 -5.73 -0.15
C TYR A 280 4.56 -6.46 0.43
N TYR A 281 5.32 -5.73 1.22
CA TYR A 281 6.30 -6.27 2.15
C TYR A 281 6.05 -5.75 3.56
N GLY A 282 6.02 -6.65 4.52
CA GLY A 282 5.86 -6.31 5.93
C GLY A 282 5.88 -7.56 6.79
N GLY A 283 5.33 -7.47 7.99
CA GLY A 283 5.29 -8.59 8.92
C GLY A 283 5.34 -8.17 10.38
N GLU A 284 6.15 -8.86 11.18
CA GLU A 284 6.28 -8.55 12.61
C GLU A 284 7.70 -8.73 13.16
N PHE A 285 8.07 -7.87 14.10
CA PHE A 285 9.15 -8.17 15.04
C PHE A 285 8.58 -9.05 16.16
N SER A 286 9.07 -10.29 16.26
CA SER A 286 8.54 -11.30 17.20
C SER A 286 8.88 -11.04 18.67
N GLY A 287 9.77 -10.10 18.96
CA GLY A 287 9.94 -9.51 20.27
C GLY A 287 11.01 -10.11 21.19
N ASN A 288 11.90 -10.97 20.71
CA ASN A 288 13.07 -11.35 21.49
C ASN A 288 14.25 -10.36 21.26
N LEU A 289 14.21 -9.26 22.00
CA LEU A 289 15.17 -8.16 21.88
C LEU A 289 16.61 -8.59 22.19
N ASP A 290 16.82 -9.40 23.23
CA ASP A 290 18.18 -9.85 23.62
C ASP A 290 18.80 -10.76 22.56
N PHE A 291 17.99 -11.50 21.83
CA PHE A 291 18.43 -12.29 20.70
C PHE A 291 18.74 -11.42 19.48
N ALA A 292 17.85 -10.51 19.14
CA ALA A 292 18.04 -9.58 18.02
C ALA A 292 19.31 -8.72 18.17
N LYS A 293 19.61 -8.27 19.39
CA LYS A 293 20.83 -7.48 19.72
C LYS A 293 22.16 -8.22 19.51
N GLN A 294 22.15 -9.50 19.19
CA GLN A 294 23.38 -10.24 18.83
C GLN A 294 23.78 -10.01 17.36
N TYR A 295 22.93 -9.36 16.56
CA TYR A 295 23.13 -9.16 15.12
C TYR A 295 23.13 -7.67 14.77
N ASP A 296 24.07 -7.26 13.91
CA ASP A 296 24.17 -5.88 13.46
C ASP A 296 23.04 -5.48 12.49
N THR A 297 22.28 -6.45 11.97
CA THR A 297 21.17 -6.24 11.02
C THR A 297 20.14 -5.24 11.54
N TYR A 298 19.83 -5.27 12.84
CA TYR A 298 18.82 -4.37 13.42
C TYR A 298 19.34 -2.95 13.68
N LEU A 299 20.65 -2.72 13.67
CA LEU A 299 21.22 -1.39 13.93
C LEU A 299 20.69 -0.38 12.90
N PRO A 300 20.35 0.86 13.30
CA PRO A 300 19.73 1.85 12.42
C PRO A 300 20.49 2.09 11.11
N GLU A 301 21.83 2.10 11.16
CA GLU A 301 22.70 2.27 9.98
C GLU A 301 22.57 1.15 8.93
N ASN A 302 22.06 -0.01 9.30
CA ASN A 302 21.77 -1.13 8.40
C ASN A 302 20.29 -1.21 8.09
N ALA A 303 19.44 -1.09 9.11
CA ALA A 303 18.01 -1.28 9.01
C ALA A 303 17.31 -0.18 8.18
N VAL A 304 17.64 1.10 8.39
CA VAL A 304 16.98 2.20 7.67
C VAL A 304 17.24 2.13 6.16
N PRO A 305 18.48 1.98 5.67
CA PRO A 305 18.72 1.77 4.24
C PRO A 305 18.02 0.53 3.69
N GLU A 306 17.92 -0.57 4.47
CA GLU A 306 17.22 -1.77 4.04
C GLU A 306 15.70 -1.56 3.95
N MET A 307 15.08 -0.80 4.86
CA MET A 307 13.66 -0.46 4.79
C MET A 307 13.33 0.30 3.49
N TYR A 308 14.18 1.23 3.10
CA TYR A 308 14.07 1.91 1.80
C TYR A 308 14.31 0.95 0.62
N TYR A 309 15.34 0.11 0.72
CA TYR A 309 15.69 -0.82 -0.36
C TYR A 309 14.60 -1.86 -0.62
N SER A 310 13.99 -2.38 0.44
CA SER A 310 12.96 -3.43 0.39
C SER A 310 11.55 -2.89 0.25
N HIS A 311 11.36 -1.56 0.27
CA HIS A 311 10.06 -0.88 0.23
C HIS A 311 9.10 -1.38 1.32
N LEU A 312 9.53 -1.31 2.60
CA LEU A 312 8.74 -1.75 3.74
C LEU A 312 7.38 -1.02 3.78
N SER A 313 6.29 -1.77 3.63
CA SER A 313 4.94 -1.21 3.50
C SER A 313 4.14 -1.25 4.80
N TYR A 314 4.38 -2.24 5.67
CA TYR A 314 3.71 -2.37 6.97
C TYR A 314 4.55 -3.18 7.96
N ILE A 315 4.33 -2.95 9.26
CA ILE A 315 4.95 -3.75 10.33
C ILE A 315 4.07 -3.68 11.59
N ASN A 316 4.23 -4.62 12.53
CA ASN A 316 3.61 -4.47 13.84
C ASN A 316 4.36 -3.46 14.73
N SER A 317 3.68 -2.92 15.76
CA SER A 317 4.25 -1.91 16.66
C SER A 317 5.39 -2.43 17.57
N ASN A 318 5.65 -3.74 17.60
CA ASN A 318 6.73 -4.33 18.41
C ASN A 318 8.11 -3.84 18.03
N ILE A 319 8.30 -3.33 16.82
CA ILE A 319 9.56 -2.71 16.35
C ILE A 319 10.01 -1.54 17.22
N PHE A 320 9.11 -0.92 17.99
CA PHE A 320 9.43 0.06 19.01
C PHE A 320 10.56 -0.40 19.94
N LYS A 321 10.57 -1.68 20.32
CA LYS A 321 11.58 -2.25 21.22
C LYS A 321 13.02 -2.16 20.70
N LEU A 322 13.18 -2.11 19.36
CA LEU A 322 14.49 -2.00 18.73
C LEU A 322 15.00 -0.56 18.66
N TYR A 323 14.12 0.42 18.42
CA TYR A 323 14.52 1.75 17.91
C TYR A 323 14.17 2.94 18.81
N GLN A 324 13.53 2.73 19.97
CA GLN A 324 13.15 3.81 20.88
C GLN A 324 14.34 4.57 21.47
N ASP A 325 15.50 3.92 21.61
CA ASP A 325 16.68 4.46 22.30
C ASP A 325 17.69 5.12 21.34
N TYR A 326 17.41 5.13 20.02
CA TYR A 326 18.25 5.77 19.02
C TYR A 326 17.70 7.12 18.60
N THR A 327 18.57 8.09 18.37
CA THR A 327 18.21 9.41 17.83
C THR A 327 18.50 9.43 16.33
N PHE A 328 17.52 9.81 15.51
CA PHE A 328 17.71 9.93 14.06
C PHE A 328 18.58 11.13 13.71
N GLY A 329 19.54 10.93 12.85
CA GLY A 329 20.45 11.95 12.39
C GLY A 329 20.95 11.68 10.97
N LYS A 330 21.77 12.58 10.47
CA LYS A 330 22.29 12.53 9.09
C LYS A 330 23.05 11.24 8.75
N GLU A 331 23.59 10.56 9.74
CA GLU A 331 24.29 9.27 9.61
C GLU A 331 23.40 8.13 9.13
N TYR A 332 22.07 8.28 9.25
CA TYR A 332 21.09 7.29 8.81
C TYR A 332 20.38 7.68 7.51
N ASP A 333 20.72 8.85 6.93
CA ASP A 333 20.14 9.27 5.65
C ASP A 333 20.48 8.33 4.51
N VAL A 334 19.55 8.25 3.57
CA VAL A 334 19.76 7.60 2.27
C VAL A 334 19.79 8.65 1.17
N GLU A 335 20.36 8.31 0.01
CA GLU A 335 20.43 9.21 -1.12
C GLU A 335 19.04 9.51 -1.72
N ASN A 336 18.89 10.70 -2.27
CA ASN A 336 17.71 11.16 -3.02
C ASN A 336 16.42 11.36 -2.21
N VAL A 337 16.52 11.55 -0.90
CA VAL A 337 15.39 11.92 -0.05
C VAL A 337 15.83 12.92 1.01
N ASP A 338 14.98 13.91 1.32
CA ASP A 338 15.24 14.89 2.39
C ASP A 338 14.50 14.49 3.67
N ASN A 339 15.24 13.88 4.61
CA ASN A 339 14.76 13.49 5.93
C ASN A 339 15.13 14.48 7.04
N SER A 340 15.65 15.67 6.69
CA SER A 340 16.19 16.62 7.66
C SER A 340 15.17 17.11 8.71
N ALA A 341 13.88 17.05 8.39
CA ALA A 341 12.79 17.36 9.33
C ALA A 341 12.79 16.44 10.58
N TYR A 342 13.36 15.23 10.46
CA TYR A 342 13.40 14.24 11.54
C TYR A 342 14.70 14.24 12.35
N TYR A 343 15.69 15.07 12.03
CA TYR A 343 16.93 15.14 12.81
C TYR A 343 16.65 15.53 14.26
N GLY A 344 17.09 14.68 15.20
CA GLY A 344 16.84 14.85 16.62
C GLY A 344 15.63 14.09 17.17
N GLU A 345 14.75 13.58 16.29
CA GLU A 345 13.68 12.68 16.68
C GLU A 345 14.21 11.27 16.99
N THR A 346 13.39 10.39 17.58
CA THR A 346 13.79 9.00 17.75
C THR A 346 13.77 8.25 16.41
N VAL A 347 14.68 7.30 16.22
CA VAL A 347 14.66 6.41 15.04
C VAL A 347 13.33 5.67 14.96
N PHE A 348 12.74 5.31 16.11
CA PHE A 348 11.40 4.73 16.15
C PHE A 348 10.34 5.64 15.51
N LYS A 349 10.34 6.95 15.85
CA LYS A 349 9.39 7.91 15.29
C LYS A 349 9.60 8.06 13.79
N PHE A 350 10.86 8.16 13.35
CA PHE A 350 11.22 8.21 11.93
C PHE A 350 10.67 6.99 11.18
N ILE A 351 10.98 5.77 11.64
CA ILE A 351 10.51 4.53 11.02
C ILE A 351 8.99 4.50 10.98
N ARG A 352 8.32 4.77 12.10
CA ARG A 352 6.85 4.77 12.20
C ARG A 352 6.20 5.65 11.14
N ASP A 353 6.74 6.85 10.95
CA ASP A 353 6.16 7.87 10.10
C ASP A 353 6.50 7.64 8.60
N HIS A 354 7.50 6.79 8.29
CA HIS A 354 7.97 6.48 6.93
C HIS A 354 7.60 5.08 6.42
N ILE A 355 7.01 4.22 7.26
CA ILE A 355 6.54 2.90 6.78
C ILE A 355 5.46 3.09 5.72
N GLY A 356 5.67 2.47 4.54
CA GLY A 356 4.84 2.68 3.37
C GLY A 356 5.21 3.98 2.66
N TYR A 357 4.23 4.71 2.16
CA TYR A 357 4.43 5.97 1.45
C TYR A 357 4.17 7.17 2.38
N ARG A 358 4.91 8.26 2.12
CA ARG A 358 4.76 9.55 2.80
C ARG A 358 5.00 10.67 1.80
N PHE A 359 3.94 11.31 1.35
CA PHE A 359 4.01 12.36 0.35
C PHE A 359 4.21 13.73 0.99
N VAL A 360 5.16 14.49 0.45
CA VAL A 360 5.46 15.87 0.83
C VAL A 360 5.31 16.74 -0.41
N LEU A 361 4.42 17.73 -0.36
CA LEU A 361 4.32 18.74 -1.39
C LEU A 361 5.54 19.67 -1.26
N ARG A 362 6.38 19.72 -2.30
CA ARG A 362 7.61 20.52 -2.34
C ARG A 362 7.47 21.79 -3.16
N ASP A 363 6.44 21.86 -4.01
CA ASP A 363 6.14 23.02 -4.85
C ASP A 363 4.73 22.94 -5.41
N SER A 364 4.08 24.09 -5.63
CA SER A 364 2.77 24.15 -6.25
C SER A 364 2.55 25.51 -6.91
N ASP A 365 2.51 25.54 -8.22
CA ASP A 365 2.27 26.73 -9.05
C ASP A 365 0.93 26.63 -9.76
N LEU A 366 0.14 27.69 -9.73
CA LEU A 366 -1.18 27.77 -10.36
C LEU A 366 -1.31 29.01 -11.24
N SER A 367 -2.14 28.94 -12.30
CA SER A 367 -2.56 30.15 -13.04
C SER A 367 -3.09 31.20 -12.07
N GLU A 368 -2.62 32.45 -12.15
CA GLU A 368 -3.07 33.55 -11.26
C GLU A 368 -4.55 33.87 -11.48
N SER A 369 -4.95 33.96 -12.75
CA SER A 369 -6.30 34.33 -13.16
C SER A 369 -6.71 33.58 -14.42
N VAL A 370 -7.94 33.06 -14.43
CA VAL A 370 -8.48 32.28 -15.53
C VAL A 370 -9.88 32.76 -15.85
N GLU A 371 -10.15 33.08 -17.13
CA GLU A 371 -11.51 33.42 -17.59
C GLU A 371 -12.44 32.20 -17.46
N GLN A 372 -13.71 32.43 -17.25
CA GLN A 372 -14.76 31.43 -17.44
C GLN A 372 -14.55 30.67 -18.77
N ASN A 373 -14.72 29.35 -18.76
CA ASN A 373 -14.44 28.51 -19.92
C ASN A 373 -12.95 28.49 -20.38
N GLY A 374 -12.02 29.02 -19.56
CA GLY A 374 -10.57 28.98 -19.78
C GLY A 374 -9.91 27.73 -19.22
N ILE A 375 -8.58 27.66 -19.31
CA ILE A 375 -7.78 26.54 -18.80
C ILE A 375 -7.07 26.99 -17.51
N LEU A 376 -7.33 26.31 -16.41
CA LEU A 376 -6.57 26.41 -15.18
C LEU A 376 -5.40 25.43 -15.26
N LYS A 377 -4.17 25.93 -15.18
CA LYS A 377 -2.99 25.08 -15.05
C LYS A 377 -2.63 24.91 -13.57
N VAL A 378 -2.34 23.69 -13.19
CA VAL A 378 -1.87 23.29 -11.86
C VAL A 378 -0.61 22.47 -12.03
N CYS A 379 0.53 22.98 -11.56
CA CYS A 379 1.83 22.32 -11.59
C CYS A 379 2.26 22.06 -10.16
N THR A 380 2.69 20.83 -9.86
CA THR A 380 3.11 20.46 -8.50
C THR A 380 4.43 19.69 -8.51
N LYS A 381 5.15 19.71 -7.38
CA LYS A 381 6.24 18.78 -7.10
C LYS A 381 5.94 18.06 -5.81
N ILE A 382 5.90 16.75 -5.86
CA ILE A 382 5.55 15.88 -4.73
C ILE A 382 6.68 14.87 -4.56
N GLU A 383 7.30 14.87 -3.38
CA GLU A 383 8.30 13.89 -2.99
C GLU A 383 7.66 12.78 -2.16
N ASN A 384 8.06 11.54 -2.41
CA ASN A 384 7.73 10.42 -1.54
C ASN A 384 8.92 10.13 -0.62
N THR A 385 8.85 10.59 0.63
CA THR A 385 9.88 10.38 1.65
C THR A 385 9.71 9.02 2.36
N GLY A 386 8.59 8.32 2.16
CA GLY A 386 8.32 7.01 2.75
C GLY A 386 9.13 5.87 2.13
N PHE A 387 9.11 4.72 2.79
CA PHE A 387 9.89 3.54 2.37
C PHE A 387 9.33 2.87 1.12
N ALA A 388 8.05 3.02 0.79
CA ALA A 388 7.37 2.35 -0.33
C ALA A 388 6.52 3.33 -1.15
N ASN A 389 5.94 2.86 -2.23
CA ASN A 389 4.86 3.54 -2.97
C ASN A 389 3.50 2.95 -2.58
N PRO A 390 2.38 3.61 -2.88
CA PRO A 390 1.05 3.02 -2.74
C PRO A 390 0.90 1.79 -3.65
N ILE A 391 0.44 0.68 -3.10
CA ILE A 391 0.18 -0.56 -3.86
C ILE A 391 -1.29 -0.65 -4.27
N MET A 392 -2.23 -0.37 -3.35
CA MET A 392 -3.65 -0.32 -3.67
C MET A 392 -3.93 0.75 -4.73
N GLN A 393 -4.92 0.49 -5.59
CA GLN A 393 -5.33 1.44 -6.63
C GLN A 393 -5.67 2.81 -6.03
N GLN A 394 -5.08 3.86 -6.60
CA GLN A 394 -5.31 5.24 -6.20
C GLN A 394 -6.21 5.94 -7.23
N LYS A 395 -7.16 6.75 -6.74
CA LYS A 395 -7.96 7.68 -7.52
C LYS A 395 -7.59 9.11 -7.15
N ALA A 396 -7.63 10.01 -8.12
CA ALA A 396 -7.29 11.41 -7.91
C ALA A 396 -8.39 12.33 -8.41
N GLU A 397 -8.63 13.41 -7.67
CA GLU A 397 -9.53 14.53 -8.05
C GLU A 397 -8.85 15.86 -7.79
N ILE A 398 -9.11 16.82 -8.66
CA ILE A 398 -8.96 18.23 -8.30
C ILE A 398 -10.31 18.76 -7.84
N ILE A 399 -10.29 19.44 -6.69
CA ILE A 399 -11.46 20.10 -6.08
C ILE A 399 -11.20 21.60 -6.07
N LEU A 400 -12.12 22.37 -6.63
CA LEU A 400 -12.17 23.82 -6.52
C LEU A 400 -13.21 24.20 -5.48
N GLU A 401 -12.84 25.04 -4.50
CA GLU A 401 -13.73 25.46 -3.41
C GLU A 401 -13.80 26.98 -3.33
N LYS A 402 -15.00 27.51 -3.14
CA LYS A 402 -15.27 28.93 -2.87
C LYS A 402 -16.47 29.06 -1.93
N ASP A 403 -16.28 29.70 -0.77
CA ASP A 403 -17.33 30.02 0.21
C ASP A 403 -18.19 28.81 0.61
N GLY A 404 -17.58 27.62 0.73
CA GLY A 404 -18.25 26.36 1.08
C GLY A 404 -18.93 25.65 -0.09
N ASN A 405 -18.91 26.25 -1.29
CA ASN A 405 -19.32 25.59 -2.52
C ASN A 405 -18.09 24.94 -3.18
N TYR A 406 -18.26 23.76 -3.77
CA TYR A 406 -17.15 23.10 -4.48
C TYR A 406 -17.61 22.42 -5.76
N ILE A 407 -16.71 22.40 -6.73
CA ILE A 407 -16.79 21.58 -7.93
C ILE A 407 -15.56 20.71 -8.02
N ARG A 408 -15.66 19.55 -8.66
CA ARG A 408 -14.57 18.59 -8.75
C ARG A 408 -14.52 17.87 -10.08
N THR A 409 -13.33 17.41 -10.42
CA THR A 409 -13.12 16.54 -11.58
C THR A 409 -12.08 15.49 -11.26
N ALA A 410 -12.28 14.28 -11.81
CA ALA A 410 -11.25 13.24 -11.77
C ALA A 410 -10.05 13.66 -12.62
N VAL A 411 -8.85 13.34 -12.13
CA VAL A 411 -7.58 13.58 -12.83
C VAL A 411 -6.71 12.33 -12.79
N ASP A 412 -5.85 12.17 -13.78
CA ASP A 412 -4.86 11.10 -13.80
C ASP A 412 -3.57 11.58 -13.15
N ALA A 413 -3.36 11.23 -11.88
CA ALA A 413 -2.14 11.54 -11.15
C ALA A 413 -1.15 10.37 -11.10
N ASN A 414 -1.60 9.13 -11.41
CA ASN A 414 -0.81 7.90 -11.39
C ASN A 414 -0.01 7.68 -10.08
N ALA A 415 -0.64 7.96 -8.93
CA ALA A 415 0.02 8.01 -7.63
C ALA A 415 0.63 6.66 -7.19
N ASN A 416 0.20 5.54 -7.77
CA ASN A 416 0.83 4.23 -7.56
C ASN A 416 2.29 4.16 -8.05
N GLN A 417 2.69 5.06 -8.95
CA GLN A 417 4.04 5.17 -9.50
C GLN A 417 4.89 6.26 -8.80
N TRP A 418 4.40 6.86 -7.74
CA TRP A 418 5.18 7.80 -6.94
C TRP A 418 6.09 7.01 -5.99
N TYR A 419 7.17 6.50 -6.55
CA TYR A 419 8.07 5.58 -5.86
C TYR A 419 8.82 6.23 -4.71
N SER A 420 9.24 5.41 -3.76
CA SER A 420 10.10 5.82 -2.64
C SER A 420 11.36 6.55 -3.12
N CYS A 421 11.79 7.57 -2.38
CA CYS A 421 12.95 8.42 -2.69
C CYS A 421 12.89 9.07 -4.08
N THR A 422 11.69 9.39 -4.58
CA THR A 422 11.52 10.10 -5.86
C THR A 422 10.65 11.34 -5.69
N THR A 423 10.94 12.35 -6.51
CA THR A 423 10.08 13.53 -6.69
C THR A 423 9.40 13.44 -8.04
N VAL A 424 8.09 13.56 -8.06
CA VAL A 424 7.27 13.61 -9.26
C VAL A 424 6.70 15.00 -9.47
N SER A 425 6.37 15.34 -10.71
CA SER A 425 5.80 16.64 -11.07
C SER A 425 4.51 16.46 -11.86
N PRO A 426 3.40 16.04 -11.21
CA PRO A 426 2.11 15.97 -11.89
C PRO A 426 1.63 17.37 -12.27
N GLU A 427 1.15 17.49 -13.51
CA GLU A 427 0.62 18.70 -14.10
C GLU A 427 -0.81 18.44 -14.61
N PHE A 428 -1.72 19.39 -14.36
CA PHE A 428 -3.12 19.27 -14.76
C PHE A 428 -3.55 20.54 -15.51
N ASP A 429 -4.06 20.37 -16.73
CA ASP A 429 -4.75 21.38 -17.49
C ASP A 429 -6.27 21.15 -17.34
N LEU A 430 -6.95 22.07 -16.64
CA LEU A 430 -8.34 21.89 -16.23
C LEU A 430 -9.23 22.90 -16.93
N LYS A 431 -10.18 22.42 -17.71
CA LYS A 431 -11.20 23.27 -18.35
C LYS A 431 -12.21 23.75 -17.30
N LEU A 432 -12.26 25.05 -17.06
CA LEU A 432 -13.22 25.65 -16.14
C LEU A 432 -14.63 25.67 -16.73
N PRO A 433 -15.67 25.46 -15.91
CA PRO A 433 -17.07 25.64 -16.37
C PRO A 433 -17.34 27.04 -16.90
N ALA A 434 -18.17 27.14 -17.93
CA ALA A 434 -18.61 28.40 -18.45
C ALA A 434 -19.39 29.25 -17.41
N GLY A 435 -20.06 28.61 -16.47
CA GLY A 435 -20.82 29.24 -15.40
C GLY A 435 -20.09 29.33 -14.05
N ILE A 436 -18.78 29.13 -14.00
CA ILE A 436 -18.04 29.27 -12.74
C ILE A 436 -18.19 30.69 -12.19
N GLU A 437 -18.48 30.84 -10.91
CA GLU A 437 -18.63 32.13 -10.27
C GLU A 437 -17.29 32.89 -10.26
N ALA A 438 -17.28 34.15 -10.66
CA ALA A 438 -16.11 35.00 -10.60
C ALA A 438 -15.63 35.22 -9.16
N GLY A 439 -14.30 35.31 -8.95
CA GLY A 439 -13.67 35.51 -7.65
C GLY A 439 -12.62 34.47 -7.34
N LYS A 440 -12.12 34.48 -6.10
CA LYS A 440 -11.04 33.62 -5.65
C LYS A 440 -11.56 32.22 -5.34
N TRP A 441 -10.91 31.21 -5.92
CA TRP A 441 -11.16 29.80 -5.69
C TRP A 441 -9.91 29.12 -5.10
N ASN A 442 -10.10 28.29 -4.09
CA ASN A 442 -9.09 27.42 -3.54
C ASN A 442 -9.02 26.12 -4.34
N VAL A 443 -7.80 25.59 -4.53
CA VAL A 443 -7.52 24.39 -5.31
C VAL A 443 -6.96 23.32 -4.39
N TYR A 444 -7.52 22.11 -4.46
CA TYR A 444 -7.10 20.96 -3.66
C TYR A 444 -6.87 19.75 -4.55
N LEU A 445 -5.88 18.91 -4.20
CA LEU A 445 -5.70 17.56 -4.73
C LEU A 445 -6.21 16.55 -3.71
N LYS A 446 -7.17 15.74 -4.11
CA LYS A 446 -7.64 14.58 -3.35
C LYS A 446 -7.08 13.32 -3.97
N LEU A 447 -6.39 12.50 -3.16
CA LEU A 447 -6.03 11.13 -3.48
C LEU A 447 -6.82 10.20 -2.56
N SER A 448 -7.39 9.13 -3.10
CA SER A 448 -8.17 8.15 -2.34
C SER A 448 -7.79 6.75 -2.73
N THR A 449 -7.83 5.83 -1.75
CA THR A 449 -7.53 4.42 -1.96
C THR A 449 -8.82 3.63 -2.14
N GLY A 450 -8.82 2.69 -3.08
CA GLY A 450 -9.92 1.77 -3.37
C GLY A 450 -10.75 2.16 -4.58
N GLU A 451 -11.73 1.30 -4.94
CA GLU A 451 -12.55 1.45 -6.15
C GLU A 451 -13.85 2.24 -5.95
N ASN A 452 -14.19 2.57 -4.70
CA ASN A 452 -15.41 3.32 -4.40
C ASN A 452 -15.38 4.73 -5.00
N ASP A 453 -16.55 5.32 -5.21
CA ASP A 453 -16.64 6.69 -5.66
C ASP A 453 -15.92 7.62 -4.69
N ILE A 454 -14.83 8.25 -5.16
CA ILE A 454 -14.03 9.19 -4.38
C ILE A 454 -14.82 10.42 -3.95
N SER A 455 -15.94 10.70 -4.61
CA SER A 455 -16.82 11.83 -4.30
C SER A 455 -17.60 11.66 -2.99
N GLU A 456 -17.80 10.43 -2.53
CA GLU A 456 -18.72 10.13 -1.43
C GLU A 456 -18.04 9.91 -0.08
N THR A 457 -16.70 9.68 -0.05
CA THR A 457 -16.01 9.36 1.20
C THR A 457 -14.63 10.00 1.32
N ASN A 458 -14.28 10.40 2.56
CA ASN A 458 -12.95 10.90 2.91
C ASN A 458 -12.16 9.90 3.76
N VAL A 459 -12.77 8.77 4.15
CA VAL A 459 -12.19 7.85 5.16
C VAL A 459 -10.91 7.14 4.70
N ARG A 460 -10.67 7.08 3.37
CA ARG A 460 -9.44 6.52 2.81
C ARG A 460 -8.70 7.52 1.92
N SER A 461 -8.87 8.80 2.20
CA SER A 461 -8.12 9.86 1.54
C SER A 461 -6.71 9.96 2.09
N ILE A 462 -5.77 10.35 1.22
CA ILE A 462 -4.35 10.46 1.52
C ILE A 462 -4.00 11.90 1.91
N GLN A 463 -3.50 12.06 3.12
CA GLN A 463 -2.96 13.33 3.63
C GLN A 463 -1.48 13.46 3.27
N PHE A 464 -1.06 14.63 2.78
CA PHE A 464 0.35 14.98 2.61
C PHE A 464 0.96 15.41 3.95
N ALA A 465 2.26 15.18 4.07
CA ALA A 465 3.01 15.49 5.28
C ALA A 465 3.50 16.96 5.29
N ASN A 466 2.59 17.89 5.01
CA ASN A 466 2.87 19.31 5.11
C ASN A 466 2.02 19.95 6.21
N HIS A 467 2.52 21.05 6.78
CA HIS A 467 1.71 21.85 7.70
C HIS A 467 0.60 22.58 6.94
N ASP A 468 -0.58 22.68 7.55
CA ASP A 468 -1.72 23.51 7.13
C ASP A 468 -2.26 23.27 5.70
N THR A 469 -1.90 22.16 5.05
CA THR A 469 -2.42 21.82 3.72
C THR A 469 -3.67 20.92 3.76
N TRP A 470 -3.88 20.16 4.83
CA TRP A 470 -4.95 19.18 4.91
C TRP A 470 -6.32 19.78 5.23
N ASN A 471 -7.28 19.56 4.34
CA ASN A 471 -8.70 19.86 4.58
C ASN A 471 -9.46 18.56 4.88
N SER A 472 -9.73 18.27 6.15
CA SER A 472 -10.39 17.04 6.58
C SER A 472 -11.84 16.92 6.10
N ALA A 473 -12.54 18.04 5.87
CA ALA A 473 -13.91 18.03 5.37
C ALA A 473 -14.00 17.59 3.90
N LEU A 474 -12.99 17.94 3.09
CA LEU A 474 -12.87 17.52 1.70
C LEU A 474 -12.07 16.21 1.56
N GLY A 475 -11.25 15.84 2.56
CA GLY A 475 -10.27 14.77 2.44
C GLY A 475 -9.23 15.07 1.37
N ALA A 476 -8.73 16.30 1.30
CA ALA A 476 -7.90 16.77 0.22
C ALA A 476 -6.80 17.73 0.71
N ASN A 477 -5.74 17.86 -0.08
CA ASN A 477 -4.56 18.65 0.21
C ASN A 477 -4.59 19.95 -0.58
N TYR A 478 -4.44 21.08 0.10
CA TYR A 478 -4.44 22.41 -0.49
C TYR A 478 -3.21 22.64 -1.38
N LEU A 479 -3.45 23.12 -2.60
CA LEU A 479 -2.42 23.41 -3.58
C LEU A 479 -2.23 24.93 -3.85
N GLY A 480 -3.16 25.76 -3.40
CA GLY A 480 -3.13 27.18 -3.66
C GLY A 480 -4.50 27.71 -4.09
N SER A 481 -4.52 28.89 -4.72
CA SER A 481 -5.75 29.53 -5.17
C SER A 481 -5.53 30.31 -6.48
N PHE A 482 -6.60 30.50 -7.23
CA PHE A 482 -6.63 31.34 -8.43
C PHE A 482 -7.85 32.26 -8.43
N SER A 483 -7.89 33.22 -9.36
CA SER A 483 -9.04 34.09 -9.57
C SER A 483 -9.78 33.73 -10.85
N ALA A 484 -11.03 33.24 -10.73
CA ALA A 484 -11.90 33.10 -11.88
C ALA A 484 -12.43 34.48 -12.29
N THR A 485 -12.43 34.80 -13.60
CA THR A 485 -12.91 36.06 -14.14
C THR A 485 -14.05 35.82 -15.15
N GLU A 486 -14.91 36.82 -15.31
CA GLU A 486 -15.95 36.76 -16.32
C GLU A 486 -15.34 36.75 -17.74
N SER A 487 -16.04 36.10 -18.67
CA SER A 487 -15.63 36.05 -20.07
C SER A 487 -16.70 36.70 -20.95
N ASP A 488 -16.27 37.60 -21.83
CA ASP A 488 -17.12 38.22 -22.83
C ASP A 488 -17.48 37.30 -24.01
N LYS A 489 -16.89 36.08 -24.05
CA LYS A 489 -17.14 35.10 -25.11
C LYS A 489 -18.42 34.32 -24.87
N PRO A 490 -19.18 33.93 -25.92
CA PRO A 490 -20.32 33.05 -25.77
C PRO A 490 -19.91 31.76 -25.04
N GLN A 491 -20.65 31.41 -23.98
CA GLN A 491 -20.38 30.24 -23.15
C GLN A 491 -21.37 29.13 -23.47
N THR A 492 -20.90 27.97 -23.85
CA THR A 492 -21.74 26.81 -24.22
C THR A 492 -21.43 25.55 -23.42
N ASP A 493 -20.33 25.52 -22.69
CA ASP A 493 -19.85 24.37 -21.94
C ASP A 493 -19.84 24.71 -20.44
N ASN A 494 -20.46 23.86 -19.62
CA ASN A 494 -20.54 24.03 -18.17
C ASN A 494 -19.78 22.93 -17.40
N ASP A 495 -19.17 21.98 -18.12
CA ASP A 495 -18.52 20.86 -17.49
C ASP A 495 -17.09 21.23 -17.03
N PHE A 496 -16.69 20.70 -15.88
CA PHE A 496 -15.34 20.78 -15.35
C PHE A 496 -14.62 19.47 -15.62
N TYR A 497 -13.52 19.51 -16.37
CA TYR A 497 -12.78 18.32 -16.77
C TYR A 497 -11.30 18.60 -17.02
N GLN A 498 -10.49 17.55 -16.91
CA GLN A 498 -9.09 17.60 -17.32
C GLN A 498 -8.98 17.55 -18.84
N ILE A 499 -8.13 18.41 -19.40
CA ILE A 499 -7.77 18.36 -20.81
C ILE A 499 -6.56 17.44 -20.96
N ASN A 500 -6.69 16.41 -21.78
CA ASN A 500 -5.55 15.61 -22.20
C ASN A 500 -4.93 16.26 -23.44
N THR A 501 -3.66 16.67 -23.32
CA THR A 501 -2.91 17.34 -24.41
C THR A 501 -2.68 16.46 -25.63
N GLU A 502 -2.88 15.15 -25.53
CA GLU A 502 -2.77 14.20 -26.65
C GLU A 502 -4.09 13.94 -27.38
N GLN A 503 -5.20 14.45 -26.88
CA GLN A 503 -6.54 14.29 -27.49
C GLN A 503 -7.16 15.65 -27.75
N GLU A 504 -7.83 15.79 -28.91
CA GLU A 504 -8.76 16.89 -29.14
C GLU A 504 -9.83 16.88 -28.04
N LEU A 505 -10.27 18.09 -27.62
CA LEU A 505 -11.27 18.29 -26.57
C LEU A 505 -12.38 17.24 -26.63
N PRO A 506 -12.74 16.59 -25.51
CA PRO A 506 -13.84 15.63 -25.49
C PRO A 506 -15.13 16.29 -25.97
N HIS A 507 -15.95 15.53 -26.66
CA HIS A 507 -17.27 15.99 -27.11
C HIS A 507 -18.14 16.31 -25.91
N SER A 508 -19.07 17.25 -26.08
CA SER A 508 -19.99 17.81 -25.10
C SER A 508 -21.05 16.82 -24.54
N ASP A 509 -20.78 15.53 -24.55
CA ASP A 509 -21.68 14.48 -24.04
C ASP A 509 -21.44 14.09 -22.57
N GLY A 510 -20.58 14.83 -21.85
CA GLY A 510 -20.37 14.63 -20.41
C GLY A 510 -19.64 13.33 -20.04
N SER A 511 -19.01 12.63 -20.95
CA SER A 511 -18.19 11.48 -20.61
C SER A 511 -16.83 11.95 -20.07
N VAL A 512 -16.66 11.85 -18.76
CA VAL A 512 -15.38 12.04 -18.06
C VAL A 512 -14.58 10.74 -18.20
N TYR A 513 -13.36 10.84 -18.69
CA TYR A 513 -12.41 9.73 -18.77
C TYR A 513 -11.53 9.68 -17.54
#